data_d9a44f9be2ff76e0a5d9be026abe338b
#
_entry.id   d9a44f9be2ff76e0a5d9be026abe338b
#
_cell.length_a   1.000
_cell.length_b   1.000
_cell.length_c   1.000
_cell.angle_alpha   90.00
_cell.angle_beta   90.00
_cell.angle_gamma   90.00
#
_symmetry.space_group_name_H-M   'P 1'
#
loop_
_entity.id
_entity.type
_entity.pdbx_description
1 polymer ?
#
loop_
_entity_poly.entity_id
_entity_poly.type
_entity_poly.pdbx_seq_one_letter_code
_entity_poly.pdbx_strand_id
1 'polypeptide(L)'
;MLLTLSPAEILHTYQTLEKIFPKPIFPKQFQKVHTLGDISHLYDAFFFDAFGVLNLGETAIPLAAERIKTLRQQNKQLCIVSNAASVSRQQLFEKYTKLGFDFSLDEIVSSRDALATYLHTHSAENYGVTAPIGTKLNDLNGSFINLIEYPDAMDTVDGILLLSSQDWTSSLQETLIQSLITKPRPILLGNPDLVAPRDNGFSLEPGFMAKQILDKAHIKALAFGKPYDNIFNLAKAKLKPNTALSRTLMIGDTLHTDILGGCNAGLHTAMVSANGFASTIPWQDTIQKTGICPHYVIDFI
;
A
#
# COMPACT_ATOMS: atom_id res chain seq x y z
N MET A 1 1.11 5.97 -20.07
CA MET A 1 0.99 4.75 -20.90
C MET A 1 0.76 3.60 -19.96
N LEU A 2 -0.45 3.03 -19.92
CA LEU A 2 -0.74 1.81 -19.18
C LEU A 2 0.02 0.66 -19.89
N LEU A 3 1.20 0.32 -19.37
CA LEU A 3 1.79 -0.98 -19.64
C LEU A 3 0.86 -2.00 -19.00
N THR A 4 0.17 -2.78 -19.80
CA THR A 4 -0.68 -3.86 -19.32
C THR A 4 0.21 -5.04 -18.97
N LEU A 5 0.72 -5.06 -17.72
CA LEU A 5 1.35 -6.27 -17.20
C LEU A 5 0.25 -7.30 -16.93
N SER A 6 0.49 -8.53 -17.34
CA SER A 6 -0.35 -9.66 -16.94
C SER A 6 -0.19 -9.93 -15.44
N PRO A 7 -1.19 -10.52 -14.77
CA PRO A 7 -1.06 -10.92 -13.37
C PRO A 7 0.17 -11.80 -13.09
N ALA A 8 0.56 -12.65 -14.03
CA ALA A 8 1.75 -13.49 -13.93
C ALA A 8 3.06 -12.68 -13.93
N GLU A 9 3.17 -11.64 -14.76
CA GLU A 9 4.32 -10.74 -14.79
C GLU A 9 4.42 -9.90 -13.51
N ILE A 10 3.28 -9.46 -12.98
CA ILE A 10 3.22 -8.74 -11.69
C ILE A 10 3.73 -9.66 -10.57
N LEU A 11 3.23 -10.90 -10.51
CA LEU A 11 3.65 -11.87 -9.51
C LEU A 11 5.16 -12.17 -9.62
N HIS A 12 5.66 -12.39 -10.83
CA HIS A 12 7.08 -12.58 -11.07
C HIS A 12 7.91 -11.39 -10.58
N THR A 13 7.41 -10.15 -10.81
CA THR A 13 8.08 -8.93 -10.34
C THR A 13 8.16 -8.90 -8.80
N TYR A 14 7.07 -9.24 -8.09
CA TYR A 14 7.10 -9.37 -6.63
C TYR A 14 8.15 -10.40 -6.16
N GLN A 15 8.23 -11.57 -6.81
CA GLN A 15 9.22 -12.59 -6.48
C GLN A 15 10.66 -12.09 -6.60
N THR A 16 10.96 -11.26 -7.60
CA THR A 16 12.31 -10.66 -7.74
C THR A 16 12.66 -9.70 -6.59
N LEU A 17 11.65 -9.15 -5.90
CA LEU A 17 11.80 -8.22 -4.77
C LEU A 17 11.83 -8.93 -3.41
N GLU A 18 11.58 -10.24 -3.32
CA GLU A 18 11.52 -10.97 -2.04
C GLU A 18 12.78 -10.82 -1.18
N LYS A 19 13.94 -10.59 -1.81
CA LYS A 19 15.21 -10.37 -1.09
C LYS A 19 15.25 -9.09 -0.25
N ILE A 20 14.42 -8.10 -0.60
CA ILE A 20 14.37 -6.80 0.08
C ILE A 20 13.13 -6.65 0.97
N PHE A 21 12.20 -7.58 0.92
CA PHE A 21 11.02 -7.61 1.78
C PHE A 21 11.32 -8.15 3.19
N PRO A 22 10.51 -7.80 4.19
CA PRO A 22 10.54 -8.44 5.52
C PRO A 22 10.38 -9.97 5.40
N LYS A 23 10.88 -10.69 6.40
CA LYS A 23 10.81 -12.16 6.44
C LYS A 23 10.15 -12.64 7.74
N PRO A 24 8.82 -12.45 7.86
CA PRO A 24 8.07 -12.91 9.02
C PRO A 24 7.92 -14.43 9.03
N ILE A 25 7.45 -14.95 10.17
CA ILE A 25 6.96 -16.32 10.27
C ILE A 25 5.49 -16.33 9.83
N PHE A 26 5.16 -17.18 8.88
CA PHE A 26 3.79 -17.39 8.42
C PHE A 26 3.13 -18.59 9.09
N PRO A 27 1.79 -18.64 9.18
CA PRO A 27 1.10 -19.88 9.55
C PRO A 27 1.41 -20.99 8.53
N LYS A 28 1.40 -22.26 9.01
CA LYS A 28 1.70 -23.41 8.15
C LYS A 28 0.61 -23.71 7.13
N GLN A 29 -0.63 -23.30 7.44
CA GLN A 29 -1.82 -23.48 6.60
C GLN A 29 -2.82 -22.38 6.88
N PHE A 30 -3.65 -22.08 5.91
CA PHE A 30 -4.78 -21.15 6.06
C PHE A 30 -6.08 -21.90 6.32
N GLN A 31 -7.02 -21.22 6.94
CA GLN A 31 -8.42 -21.68 7.01
C GLN A 31 -9.22 -20.88 5.97
N LYS A 32 -9.95 -21.60 5.08
CA LYS A 32 -10.92 -20.94 4.19
C LYS A 32 -12.25 -20.80 4.89
N VAL A 33 -12.80 -19.56 4.88
CA VAL A 33 -14.14 -19.24 5.36
C VAL A 33 -14.85 -18.38 4.32
N HIS A 34 -16.17 -18.26 4.40
CA HIS A 34 -16.90 -17.57 3.36
C HIS A 34 -16.80 -16.05 3.49
N THR A 35 -17.03 -15.51 4.69
CA THR A 35 -17.01 -14.06 4.92
C THR A 35 -16.21 -13.67 6.15
N LEU A 36 -15.85 -12.39 6.25
CA LEU A 36 -15.27 -11.81 7.44
C LEU A 36 -16.19 -11.99 8.68
N GLY A 37 -17.52 -12.01 8.46
CA GLY A 37 -18.49 -12.25 9.53
C GLY A 37 -18.28 -13.55 10.28
N ASP A 38 -17.85 -14.61 9.59
CA ASP A 38 -17.69 -15.95 10.17
C ASP A 38 -16.60 -16.00 11.25
N ILE A 39 -15.61 -15.10 11.15
CA ILE A 39 -14.46 -15.04 12.06
C ILE A 39 -14.38 -13.75 12.89
N SER A 40 -15.29 -12.80 12.67
CA SER A 40 -15.23 -11.49 13.33
C SER A 40 -15.28 -11.54 14.86
N HIS A 41 -15.95 -12.56 15.43
CA HIS A 41 -16.03 -12.78 16.86
C HIS A 41 -14.67 -13.15 17.51
N LEU A 42 -13.69 -13.60 16.74
CA LEU A 42 -12.36 -13.97 17.21
C LEU A 42 -11.45 -12.76 17.43
N TYR A 43 -11.80 -11.59 16.89
CA TYR A 43 -10.93 -10.41 16.83
C TYR A 43 -11.56 -9.20 17.53
N ASP A 44 -10.72 -8.34 18.07
CA ASP A 44 -11.09 -7.09 18.73
C ASP A 44 -10.83 -5.86 17.85
N ALA A 45 -9.87 -6.00 16.90
CA ALA A 45 -9.50 -4.92 15.99
C ALA A 45 -9.30 -5.44 14.56
N PHE A 46 -9.57 -4.58 13.59
CA PHE A 46 -9.51 -4.87 12.17
C PHE A 46 -8.76 -3.76 11.43
N PHE A 47 -7.71 -4.13 10.71
CA PHE A 47 -7.02 -3.27 9.79
C PHE A 47 -7.42 -3.64 8.37
N PHE A 48 -7.90 -2.69 7.60
CA PHE A 48 -8.39 -2.92 6.25
C PHE A 48 -7.46 -2.28 5.22
N ASP A 49 -7.05 -3.05 4.22
CA ASP A 49 -6.64 -2.41 2.98
C ASP A 49 -7.83 -1.70 2.32
N ALA A 50 -7.55 -0.79 1.41
CA ALA A 50 -8.57 -0.02 0.72
C ALA A 50 -8.95 -0.66 -0.63
N PHE A 51 -8.00 -0.69 -1.56
CA PHE A 51 -8.24 -1.22 -2.90
C PHE A 51 -8.34 -2.75 -2.87
N GLY A 52 -9.39 -3.29 -3.50
CA GLY A 52 -9.65 -4.74 -3.48
C GLY A 52 -10.37 -5.24 -2.22
N VAL A 53 -10.50 -4.40 -1.17
CA VAL A 53 -11.17 -4.74 0.09
C VAL A 53 -12.38 -3.84 0.36
N LEU A 54 -12.20 -2.53 0.33
CA LEU A 54 -13.27 -1.54 0.55
C LEU A 54 -13.80 -0.99 -0.77
N ASN A 55 -12.92 -0.77 -1.75
CA ASN A 55 -13.27 -0.20 -3.04
C ASN A 55 -12.45 -0.77 -4.19
N LEU A 56 -12.98 -0.67 -5.40
CA LEU A 56 -12.28 -0.82 -6.67
C LEU A 56 -12.32 0.54 -7.37
N GLY A 57 -11.16 1.14 -7.67
CA GLY A 57 -11.11 2.49 -8.20
C GLY A 57 -11.88 3.49 -7.31
N GLU A 58 -12.91 4.10 -7.88
CA GLU A 58 -13.78 5.07 -7.20
C GLU A 58 -15.17 4.48 -6.83
N THR A 59 -15.31 3.15 -6.84
CA THR A 59 -16.56 2.44 -6.54
C THR A 59 -16.40 1.58 -5.30
N ALA A 60 -17.31 1.70 -4.32
CA ALA A 60 -17.33 0.86 -3.13
C ALA A 60 -17.65 -0.61 -3.49
N ILE A 61 -16.95 -1.55 -2.85
CA ILE A 61 -17.30 -2.97 -2.96
C ILE A 61 -18.67 -3.20 -2.29
N PRO A 62 -19.59 -3.93 -2.97
CA PRO A 62 -20.91 -4.20 -2.41
C PRO A 62 -20.85 -4.78 -1.00
N LEU A 63 -21.73 -4.32 -0.13
CA LEU A 63 -21.86 -4.72 1.29
C LEU A 63 -20.67 -4.36 2.20
N ALA A 64 -19.56 -3.82 1.69
CA ALA A 64 -18.43 -3.46 2.51
C ALA A 64 -18.80 -2.42 3.58
N ALA A 65 -19.56 -1.38 3.23
CA ALA A 65 -20.01 -0.36 4.20
C ALA A 65 -20.93 -0.95 5.28
N GLU A 66 -21.78 -1.90 4.93
CA GLU A 66 -22.64 -2.59 5.91
C GLU A 66 -21.82 -3.46 6.88
N ARG A 67 -20.76 -4.12 6.37
CA ARG A 67 -19.84 -4.88 7.20
C ARG A 67 -19.12 -3.99 8.20
N ILE A 68 -18.59 -2.85 7.75
CA ILE A 68 -17.91 -1.87 8.60
C ILE A 68 -18.89 -1.40 9.71
N LYS A 69 -20.12 -1.04 9.36
CA LYS A 69 -21.16 -0.65 10.32
C LYS A 69 -21.47 -1.77 11.33
N THR A 70 -21.55 -3.02 10.87
CA THR A 70 -21.80 -4.17 11.76
C THR A 70 -20.66 -4.37 12.76
N LEU A 71 -19.41 -4.31 12.32
CA LEU A 71 -18.25 -4.42 13.20
C LEU A 71 -18.21 -3.28 14.23
N ARG A 72 -18.57 -2.06 13.83
CA ARG A 72 -18.66 -0.91 14.73
C ARG A 72 -19.76 -1.11 15.79
N GLN A 73 -20.92 -1.62 15.42
CA GLN A 73 -21.99 -1.97 16.37
C GLN A 73 -21.55 -3.05 17.39
N GLN A 74 -20.60 -3.91 17.00
CA GLN A 74 -19.98 -4.91 17.87
C GLN A 74 -18.81 -4.33 18.69
N ASN A 75 -18.65 -2.99 18.72
CA ASN A 75 -17.57 -2.28 19.43
C ASN A 75 -16.16 -2.69 18.99
N LYS A 76 -15.97 -3.15 17.76
CA LYS A 76 -14.65 -3.48 17.20
C LYS A 76 -13.88 -2.19 16.87
N GLN A 77 -12.56 -2.25 17.02
CA GLN A 77 -11.67 -1.17 16.59
C GLN A 77 -11.38 -1.34 15.10
N LEU A 78 -11.48 -0.27 14.34
CA LEU A 78 -11.36 -0.31 12.87
C LEU A 78 -10.30 0.70 12.45
N CYS A 79 -9.47 0.33 11.47
CA CYS A 79 -8.48 1.23 10.88
C CYS A 79 -8.26 0.87 9.41
N ILE A 80 -8.25 1.87 8.54
CA ILE A 80 -7.79 1.72 7.16
C ILE A 80 -6.27 1.82 7.17
N VAL A 81 -5.59 0.89 6.49
CA VAL A 81 -4.13 0.86 6.32
C VAL A 81 -3.82 0.82 4.82
N SER A 82 -3.58 1.99 4.21
CA SER A 82 -3.51 2.17 2.76
C SER A 82 -2.13 2.60 2.28
N ASN A 83 -1.68 2.07 1.14
CA ASN A 83 -0.44 2.51 0.49
C ASN A 83 -0.61 3.80 -0.34
N ALA A 84 -1.74 4.50 -0.22
CA ALA A 84 -1.95 5.79 -0.88
C ALA A 84 -0.94 6.84 -0.40
N ALA A 85 -0.21 7.47 -1.34
CA ALA A 85 0.84 8.45 -1.03
C ALA A 85 0.63 9.81 -1.68
N SER A 86 -0.09 9.89 -2.80
CA SER A 86 -0.32 11.15 -3.53
C SER A 86 -1.44 12.02 -2.96
N VAL A 87 -2.24 11.47 -2.04
CA VAL A 87 -3.37 12.17 -1.41
C VAL A 87 -3.18 12.26 0.11
N SER A 88 -3.65 13.34 0.70
CA SER A 88 -3.59 13.54 2.16
C SER A 88 -4.60 12.66 2.89
N ARG A 89 -4.41 12.48 4.21
CA ARG A 89 -5.38 11.77 5.07
C ARG A 89 -6.77 12.39 5.00
N GLN A 90 -6.85 13.72 4.93
CA GLN A 90 -8.12 14.43 4.78
C GLN A 90 -8.84 14.07 3.47
N GLN A 91 -8.11 14.00 2.36
CA GLN A 91 -8.68 13.60 1.07
C GLN A 91 -9.12 12.11 1.07
N LEU A 92 -8.39 11.24 1.75
CA LEU A 92 -8.81 9.85 1.95
C LEU A 92 -10.10 9.77 2.77
N PHE A 93 -10.21 10.53 3.84
CA PHE A 93 -11.43 10.62 4.66
C PHE A 93 -12.64 11.06 3.82
N GLU A 94 -12.48 12.13 3.03
CA GLU A 94 -13.53 12.63 2.13
C GLU A 94 -13.93 11.57 1.10
N LYS A 95 -12.95 10.86 0.52
CA LYS A 95 -13.19 9.75 -0.41
C LYS A 95 -14.01 8.64 0.25
N TYR A 96 -13.59 8.14 1.42
CA TYR A 96 -14.31 7.04 2.07
C TYR A 96 -15.69 7.46 2.55
N THR A 97 -15.87 8.69 3.02
CA THR A 97 -17.19 9.26 3.34
C THR A 97 -18.09 9.26 2.11
N LYS A 98 -17.60 9.72 0.95
CA LYS A 98 -18.35 9.71 -0.32
C LYS A 98 -18.72 8.29 -0.76
N LEU A 99 -17.87 7.30 -0.47
CA LEU A 99 -18.13 5.88 -0.75
C LEU A 99 -19.11 5.23 0.23
N GLY A 100 -19.60 5.97 1.26
CA GLY A 100 -20.59 5.49 2.22
C GLY A 100 -20.00 4.82 3.46
N PHE A 101 -18.69 4.92 3.69
CA PHE A 101 -18.05 4.42 4.91
C PHE A 101 -18.09 5.46 6.03
N ASP A 102 -18.18 5.01 7.28
CA ASP A 102 -18.27 5.83 8.49
C ASP A 102 -16.96 5.90 9.30
N PHE A 103 -15.81 5.73 8.64
CA PHE A 103 -14.51 5.88 9.29
C PHE A 103 -14.28 7.32 9.74
N SER A 104 -13.73 7.49 10.93
CA SER A 104 -13.21 8.79 11.38
C SER A 104 -11.83 9.07 10.76
N LEU A 105 -11.41 10.33 10.79
CA LEU A 105 -10.08 10.73 10.31
C LEU A 105 -8.95 9.97 11.04
N ASP A 106 -9.14 9.69 12.33
CA ASP A 106 -8.17 8.97 13.15
C ASP A 106 -8.09 7.47 12.87
N GLU A 107 -9.09 6.91 12.20
CA GLU A 107 -9.12 5.51 11.76
C GLU A 107 -8.50 5.32 10.36
N ILE A 108 -7.82 6.32 9.84
CA ILE A 108 -7.14 6.25 8.53
C ILE A 108 -5.64 6.43 8.75
N VAL A 109 -4.87 5.45 8.30
CA VAL A 109 -3.41 5.46 8.26
C VAL A 109 -2.95 5.16 6.83
N SER A 110 -2.09 6.00 6.31
CA SER A 110 -1.57 5.86 4.95
C SER A 110 -0.03 5.79 4.92
N SER A 111 0.50 5.31 3.81
CA SER A 111 1.95 5.37 3.58
C SER A 111 2.47 6.81 3.52
N ARG A 112 1.61 7.77 3.12
CA ARG A 112 1.92 9.19 3.20
C ARG A 112 2.14 9.65 4.65
N ASP A 113 1.37 9.14 5.62
CA ASP A 113 1.58 9.44 7.04
C ASP A 113 2.92 8.89 7.54
N ALA A 114 3.31 7.70 7.09
CA ALA A 114 4.60 7.12 7.42
C ALA A 114 5.76 7.92 6.80
N LEU A 115 5.62 8.36 5.56
CA LEU A 115 6.56 9.26 4.89
C LEU A 115 6.65 10.62 5.61
N ALA A 116 5.51 11.23 5.98
CA ALA A 116 5.46 12.49 6.70
C ALA A 116 6.21 12.41 8.04
N THR A 117 6.01 11.30 8.78
CA THR A 117 6.73 11.05 10.03
C THR A 117 8.24 10.99 9.82
N TYR A 118 8.70 10.36 8.75
CA TYR A 118 10.12 10.30 8.41
C TYR A 118 10.66 11.69 8.02
N LEU A 119 9.99 12.41 7.14
CA LEU A 119 10.39 13.72 6.65
C LEU A 119 10.42 14.78 7.75
N HIS A 120 9.69 14.58 8.84
CA HIS A 120 9.73 15.50 9.99
C HIS A 120 11.12 15.57 10.64
N THR A 121 11.89 14.50 10.55
CA THR A 121 13.24 14.41 11.15
C THR A 121 14.38 14.28 10.12
N HIS A 122 14.04 14.04 8.83
CA HIS A 122 14.99 13.75 7.75
C HIS A 122 14.64 14.54 6.49
N SER A 123 14.51 15.85 6.58
CA SER A 123 14.23 16.68 5.40
C SER A 123 15.52 16.97 4.62
N ALA A 124 15.49 16.76 3.30
CA ALA A 124 16.45 17.36 2.37
C ALA A 124 16.03 18.79 2.02
N GLU A 125 16.93 19.56 1.43
CA GLU A 125 16.61 20.94 1.05
C GLU A 125 15.57 20.96 -0.08
N ASN A 126 15.74 20.10 -1.12
CA ASN A 126 14.83 20.03 -2.26
C ASN A 126 14.58 18.59 -2.70
N TYR A 127 13.32 18.18 -2.76
CA TYR A 127 12.90 16.89 -3.31
C TYR A 127 12.25 17.05 -4.68
N GLY A 128 12.65 16.22 -5.64
CA GLY A 128 11.88 15.98 -6.87
C GLY A 128 10.75 15.00 -6.58
N VAL A 129 9.53 15.32 -6.97
CA VAL A 129 8.34 14.51 -6.63
C VAL A 129 7.66 14.00 -7.89
N THR A 130 7.37 12.69 -7.92
CA THR A 130 6.47 12.10 -8.93
C THR A 130 5.06 12.06 -8.38
N ALA A 131 4.24 12.99 -8.80
CA ALA A 131 2.83 13.10 -8.40
C ALA A 131 2.04 13.86 -9.47
N PRO A 132 0.73 13.68 -9.58
CA PRO A 132 -0.10 14.49 -10.48
C PRO A 132 0.14 15.99 -10.25
N ILE A 133 0.12 16.76 -11.33
CA ILE A 133 0.27 18.23 -11.25
C ILE A 133 -0.83 18.80 -10.34
N GLY A 134 -0.45 19.71 -9.44
CA GLY A 134 -1.37 20.30 -8.45
C GLY A 134 -1.58 19.45 -7.18
N THR A 135 -0.87 18.33 -7.03
CA THR A 135 -0.87 17.56 -5.76
C THR A 135 -0.40 18.45 -4.61
N LYS A 136 -1.23 18.56 -3.58
CA LYS A 136 -0.90 19.33 -2.37
C LYS A 136 0.04 18.52 -1.47
N LEU A 137 1.14 19.14 -1.03
CA LEU A 137 2.18 18.51 -0.21
C LEU A 137 2.42 19.27 1.11
N ASN A 138 1.47 20.11 1.52
CA ASN A 138 1.60 21.02 2.68
C ASN A 138 1.69 20.27 4.03
N ASP A 139 1.30 19.00 4.04
CA ASP A 139 1.38 18.11 5.20
C ASP A 139 2.73 17.36 5.28
N LEU A 140 3.60 17.52 4.27
CA LEU A 140 4.95 17.00 4.26
C LEU A 140 5.95 18.11 4.58
N ASN A 141 6.99 17.77 5.35
CA ASN A 141 8.08 18.69 5.66
C ASN A 141 9.14 18.63 4.56
N GLY A 142 9.48 19.77 3.95
CA GLY A 142 10.48 19.88 2.89
C GLY A 142 10.08 20.84 1.78
N SER A 143 10.98 21.03 0.82
CA SER A 143 10.73 21.75 -0.43
C SER A 143 10.56 20.75 -1.56
N PHE A 144 9.54 20.93 -2.41
CA PHE A 144 9.13 19.94 -3.39
C PHE A 144 9.00 20.55 -4.79
N ILE A 145 9.60 19.90 -5.78
CA ILE A 145 9.51 20.25 -7.20
C ILE A 145 8.82 19.09 -7.93
N ASN A 146 7.70 19.36 -8.60
CA ASN A 146 7.01 18.33 -9.38
C ASN A 146 7.79 18.00 -10.65
N LEU A 147 8.26 16.77 -10.79
CA LEU A 147 9.10 16.33 -11.90
C LEU A 147 8.33 16.07 -13.20
N ILE A 148 6.99 16.03 -13.17
CA ILE A 148 6.17 16.01 -14.38
C ILE A 148 6.13 17.42 -14.99
N GLU A 149 5.97 18.42 -14.14
CA GLU A 149 5.88 19.83 -14.55
C GLU A 149 7.26 20.43 -14.88
N TYR A 150 8.29 20.03 -14.11
CA TYR A 150 9.67 20.52 -14.26
C TYR A 150 10.68 19.37 -14.39
N PRO A 151 10.71 18.67 -15.55
CA PRO A 151 11.61 17.52 -15.74
C PRO A 151 13.10 17.83 -15.59
N ASP A 152 13.52 19.03 -15.99
CA ASP A 152 14.92 19.48 -15.90
C ASP A 152 15.42 19.57 -14.45
N ALA A 153 14.51 19.64 -13.48
CA ALA A 153 14.87 19.62 -12.06
C ALA A 153 15.41 18.25 -11.61
N MET A 154 15.24 17.20 -12.40
CA MET A 154 15.76 15.86 -12.04
C MET A 154 17.26 15.87 -11.71
N ASP A 155 18.06 16.71 -12.34
CA ASP A 155 19.52 16.75 -12.12
C ASP A 155 19.93 17.64 -10.92
N THR A 156 19.04 18.49 -10.44
CA THR A 156 19.34 19.53 -9.43
C THR A 156 18.85 19.21 -8.03
N VAL A 157 17.79 18.41 -7.90
CA VAL A 157 17.20 18.04 -6.60
C VAL A 157 18.12 17.15 -5.76
N ASP A 158 17.93 17.17 -4.43
CA ASP A 158 18.76 16.44 -3.46
C ASP A 158 18.25 15.01 -3.19
N GLY A 159 17.00 14.75 -3.49
CA GLY A 159 16.35 13.45 -3.34
C GLY A 159 15.09 13.30 -4.21
N ILE A 160 14.60 12.09 -4.33
CA ILE A 160 13.42 11.76 -5.15
C ILE A 160 12.33 11.19 -4.25
N LEU A 161 11.12 11.70 -4.35
CA LEU A 161 9.90 11.15 -3.76
C LEU A 161 9.03 10.51 -4.82
N LEU A 162 8.83 9.20 -4.73
CA LEU A 162 7.94 8.44 -5.60
C LEU A 162 6.57 8.29 -4.92
N LEU A 163 5.61 9.16 -5.26
CA LEU A 163 4.27 9.20 -4.64
C LEU A 163 3.17 8.66 -5.54
N SER A 164 3.28 8.84 -6.85
CA SER A 164 2.31 8.36 -7.85
C SER A 164 3.00 8.09 -9.18
N SER A 165 2.43 7.19 -9.94
CA SER A 165 2.76 6.92 -11.35
C SER A 165 1.77 7.58 -12.32
N GLN A 166 0.73 8.22 -11.83
CA GLN A 166 -0.24 8.92 -12.67
C GLN A 166 0.47 10.03 -13.43
N ASP A 167 0.19 10.09 -14.75
CA ASP A 167 0.81 11.02 -15.70
C ASP A 167 2.34 10.88 -15.88
N TRP A 168 2.96 9.89 -15.20
CA TRP A 168 4.38 9.56 -15.34
C TRP A 168 4.59 8.73 -16.61
N THR A 169 5.45 9.20 -17.50
CA THR A 169 5.71 8.53 -18.79
C THR A 169 6.98 7.66 -18.75
N SER A 170 7.09 6.72 -19.70
CA SER A 170 8.31 5.92 -19.85
C SER A 170 9.53 6.78 -20.18
N SER A 171 9.35 7.90 -20.89
CA SER A 171 10.43 8.85 -21.19
C SER A 171 10.92 9.54 -19.91
N LEU A 172 10.02 10.03 -19.04
CA LEU A 172 10.36 10.63 -17.75
C LEU A 172 11.07 9.61 -16.84
N GLN A 173 10.59 8.36 -16.86
CA GLN A 173 11.23 7.29 -16.08
C GLN A 173 12.67 7.03 -16.54
N GLU A 174 12.91 6.95 -17.84
CA GLU A 174 14.25 6.73 -18.38
C GLU A 174 15.16 7.93 -18.08
N THR A 175 14.67 9.17 -18.25
CA THR A 175 15.41 10.39 -17.88
C THR A 175 15.80 10.38 -16.40
N LEU A 176 14.86 10.02 -15.51
CA LEU A 176 15.14 9.91 -14.08
C LEU A 176 16.21 8.85 -13.78
N ILE A 177 16.14 7.69 -14.43
CA ILE A 177 17.11 6.62 -14.26
C ILE A 177 18.50 7.10 -14.72
N GLN A 178 18.63 7.77 -15.87
CA GLN A 178 19.90 8.30 -16.35
C GLN A 178 20.48 9.38 -15.42
N SER A 179 19.63 10.27 -14.93
CA SER A 179 20.01 11.26 -13.92
C SER A 179 20.55 10.59 -12.64
N LEU A 180 19.89 9.50 -12.18
CA LEU A 180 20.31 8.76 -10.99
C LEU A 180 21.58 7.93 -11.20
N ILE A 181 21.83 7.43 -12.40
CA ILE A 181 23.09 6.75 -12.77
C ILE A 181 24.24 7.75 -12.74
N THR A 182 24.03 8.97 -13.27
CA THR A 182 25.05 10.02 -13.33
C THR A 182 25.33 10.61 -11.94
N LYS A 183 24.27 10.88 -11.15
CA LYS A 183 24.35 11.45 -9.81
C LYS A 183 23.42 10.68 -8.87
N PRO A 184 23.90 9.65 -8.17
CA PRO A 184 23.09 8.89 -7.21
C PRO A 184 22.57 9.76 -6.08
N ARG A 185 21.27 9.64 -5.76
CA ARG A 185 20.57 10.39 -4.71
C ARG A 185 19.61 9.50 -3.94
N PRO A 186 19.24 9.88 -2.71
CA PRO A 186 18.22 9.16 -1.94
C PRO A 186 16.88 9.10 -2.68
N ILE A 187 16.25 7.95 -2.63
CA ILE A 187 14.91 7.72 -3.16
C ILE A 187 13.99 7.31 -2.01
N LEU A 188 12.93 8.07 -1.80
CA LEU A 188 11.88 7.79 -0.84
C LEU A 188 10.66 7.28 -1.61
N LEU A 189 10.27 6.04 -1.36
CA LEU A 189 9.14 5.39 -2.01
C LEU A 189 7.92 5.49 -1.11
N GLY A 190 7.01 6.40 -1.44
CA GLY A 190 5.79 6.64 -0.68
C GLY A 190 4.69 5.61 -0.92
N ASN A 191 4.71 4.91 -2.07
CA ASN A 191 3.78 3.82 -2.37
C ASN A 191 4.54 2.60 -2.87
N PRO A 192 4.71 1.55 -2.05
CA PRO A 192 5.44 0.34 -2.45
C PRO A 192 4.68 -0.63 -3.34
N ASP A 193 3.39 -0.42 -3.60
CA ASP A 193 2.62 -1.29 -4.49
C ASP A 193 3.23 -1.30 -5.90
N LEU A 194 3.26 -2.47 -6.54
CA LEU A 194 3.64 -2.58 -7.95
C LEU A 194 2.48 -2.18 -8.85
N VAL A 195 1.27 -2.52 -8.43
CA VAL A 195 0.03 -2.26 -9.16
C VAL A 195 -1.11 -1.95 -8.19
N ALA A 196 -2.15 -1.28 -8.68
CA ALA A 196 -3.42 -1.12 -7.96
C ALA A 196 -4.60 -1.56 -8.85
N PRO A 197 -5.60 -2.28 -8.31
CA PRO A 197 -6.80 -2.66 -9.04
C PRO A 197 -7.59 -1.42 -9.47
N ARG A 198 -8.04 -1.43 -10.72
CA ARG A 198 -8.90 -0.41 -11.34
C ARG A 198 -10.10 -1.09 -12.00
N ASP A 199 -11.09 -0.33 -12.39
CA ASP A 199 -12.29 -0.86 -13.05
C ASP A 199 -11.96 -1.65 -14.32
N ASN A 200 -10.88 -1.30 -15.01
CA ASN A 200 -10.43 -1.92 -16.27
C ASN A 200 -8.99 -2.45 -16.17
N GLY A 201 -8.70 -3.29 -15.17
CA GLY A 201 -7.38 -3.92 -15.02
C GLY A 201 -6.55 -3.31 -13.88
N PHE A 202 -5.26 -3.05 -14.13
CA PHE A 202 -4.34 -2.54 -13.12
C PHE A 202 -3.64 -1.27 -13.60
N SER A 203 -3.47 -0.30 -12.70
CA SER A 203 -2.45 0.74 -12.88
C SER A 203 -1.11 0.26 -12.36
N LEU A 204 -0.02 0.65 -13.03
CA LEU A 204 1.32 0.55 -12.44
C LEU A 204 1.44 1.59 -11.33
N GLU A 205 2.10 1.21 -10.24
CA GLU A 205 2.27 2.06 -9.07
C GLU A 205 3.76 2.39 -8.82
N PRO A 206 4.09 3.34 -7.94
CA PRO A 206 5.48 3.76 -7.71
C PRO A 206 6.45 2.65 -7.34
N GLY A 207 5.99 1.56 -6.71
CA GLY A 207 6.83 0.38 -6.45
C GLY A 207 7.44 -0.22 -7.72
N PHE A 208 6.70 -0.20 -8.84
CA PHE A 208 7.23 -0.64 -10.13
C PHE A 208 8.30 0.33 -10.67
N MET A 209 8.12 1.64 -10.49
CA MET A 209 9.13 2.64 -10.85
C MET A 209 10.42 2.43 -10.06
N ALA A 210 10.30 2.24 -8.74
CA ALA A 210 11.43 1.95 -7.87
C ALA A 210 12.15 0.65 -8.23
N LYS A 211 11.40 -0.39 -8.65
CA LYS A 211 11.98 -1.64 -9.18
C LYS A 211 12.84 -1.39 -10.42
N GLN A 212 12.36 -0.61 -11.37
CA GLN A 212 13.13 -0.27 -12.58
C GLN A 212 14.41 0.52 -12.23
N ILE A 213 14.34 1.44 -11.26
CA ILE A 213 15.52 2.17 -10.78
C ILE A 213 16.51 1.21 -10.11
N LEU A 214 16.02 0.29 -9.28
CA LEU A 214 16.88 -0.72 -8.64
C LEU A 214 17.62 -1.58 -9.69
N ASP A 215 16.91 -2.00 -10.74
CA ASP A 215 17.47 -2.86 -11.77
C ASP A 215 18.52 -2.14 -12.63
N LYS A 216 18.28 -0.88 -12.99
CA LYS A 216 19.13 -0.15 -13.96
C LYS A 216 20.18 0.75 -13.30
N ALA A 217 19.84 1.40 -12.19
CA ALA A 217 20.73 2.32 -11.48
C ALA A 217 21.33 1.71 -10.20
N HIS A 218 20.88 0.51 -9.80
CA HIS A 218 21.31 -0.19 -8.58
C HIS A 218 21.09 0.60 -7.27
N ILE A 219 20.11 1.51 -7.27
CA ILE A 219 19.73 2.31 -6.10
C ILE A 219 18.50 1.71 -5.47
N LYS A 220 18.60 1.33 -4.19
CA LYS A 220 17.48 0.85 -3.40
C LYS A 220 16.73 2.03 -2.79
N ALA A 221 15.41 2.11 -3.02
CA ALA A 221 14.57 3.10 -2.37
C ALA A 221 14.30 2.75 -0.89
N LEU A 222 14.22 3.77 -0.04
CA LEU A 222 13.64 3.66 1.29
C LEU A 222 12.12 3.72 1.19
N ALA A 223 11.45 2.64 1.56
CA ALA A 223 10.02 2.48 1.33
C ALA A 223 9.17 2.77 2.58
N PHE A 224 8.02 3.40 2.35
CA PHE A 224 6.99 3.73 3.34
C PHE A 224 5.67 3.10 2.93
N GLY A 225 5.05 2.36 3.83
CA GLY A 225 3.83 1.61 3.54
C GLY A 225 3.99 0.10 3.70
N LYS A 226 2.94 -0.64 3.39
CA LYS A 226 2.94 -2.10 3.41
C LYS A 226 3.92 -2.65 2.36
N PRO A 227 4.71 -3.68 2.64
CA PRO A 227 4.70 -4.55 3.83
C PRO A 227 5.61 -4.11 4.99
N TYR A 228 6.09 -2.88 5.02
CA TYR A 228 7.10 -2.41 5.99
C TYR A 228 6.47 -1.96 7.32
N ASP A 229 7.23 -2.08 8.40
CA ASP A 229 6.78 -1.79 9.77
C ASP A 229 6.33 -0.35 10.00
N ASN A 230 6.84 0.61 9.22
CA ASN A 230 6.58 2.02 9.45
C ASN A 230 5.08 2.35 9.43
N ILE A 231 4.30 1.83 8.49
CA ILE A 231 2.85 2.05 8.42
C ILE A 231 2.10 1.25 9.50
N PHE A 232 2.51 0.00 9.75
CA PHE A 232 1.88 -0.83 10.77
C PHE A 232 2.13 -0.30 12.19
N ASN A 233 3.28 0.31 12.47
CA ASN A 233 3.54 0.96 13.75
C ASN A 233 2.61 2.14 13.98
N LEU A 234 2.31 2.94 12.96
CA LEU A 234 1.30 4.01 13.05
C LEU A 234 -0.10 3.45 13.29
N ALA A 235 -0.48 2.37 12.57
CA ALA A 235 -1.79 1.74 12.76
C ALA A 235 -1.91 1.09 14.16
N LYS A 236 -0.90 0.39 14.64
CA LYS A 236 -0.86 -0.18 16.00
C LYS A 236 -0.98 0.88 17.09
N ALA A 237 -0.40 2.06 16.88
CA ALA A 237 -0.51 3.19 17.81
C ALA A 237 -1.95 3.74 17.94
N LYS A 238 -2.86 3.39 17.03
CA LYS A 238 -4.29 3.74 17.12
C LYS A 238 -5.11 2.73 17.94
N LEU A 239 -4.55 1.56 18.25
CA LEU A 239 -5.22 0.54 19.05
C LEU A 239 -5.38 1.01 20.49
N LYS A 240 -6.50 0.66 21.11
CA LYS A 240 -6.70 0.87 22.55
C LYS A 240 -5.65 0.13 23.37
N PRO A 241 -5.27 0.66 24.54
CA PRO A 241 -4.37 -0.05 25.45
C PRO A 241 -4.82 -1.49 25.69
N ASN A 242 -3.86 -2.43 25.74
CA ASN A 242 -4.09 -3.86 25.97
C ASN A 242 -4.80 -4.61 24.83
N THR A 243 -4.99 -4.02 23.65
CA THR A 243 -5.46 -4.79 22.48
C THR A 243 -4.32 -5.73 22.03
N ALA A 244 -4.58 -7.04 22.10
CA ALA A 244 -3.59 -8.03 21.68
C ALA A 244 -3.40 -8.03 20.15
N LEU A 245 -2.15 -8.05 19.68
CA LEU A 245 -1.87 -8.11 18.23
C LEU A 245 -2.41 -9.40 17.61
N SER A 246 -2.39 -10.53 18.33
CA SER A 246 -3.00 -11.80 17.91
C SER A 246 -4.53 -11.75 17.80
N ARG A 247 -5.18 -10.70 18.34
CA ARG A 247 -6.61 -10.42 18.21
C ARG A 247 -6.88 -9.21 17.31
N THR A 248 -5.88 -8.83 16.51
CA THR A 248 -6.00 -7.81 15.47
C THR A 248 -5.81 -8.50 14.11
N LEU A 249 -6.77 -8.29 13.20
CA LEU A 249 -6.78 -8.92 11.87
C LEU A 249 -6.47 -7.88 10.80
N MET A 250 -5.41 -8.11 10.01
CA MET A 250 -5.16 -7.37 8.76
C MET A 250 -5.90 -8.04 7.61
N ILE A 251 -6.73 -7.30 6.90
CA ILE A 251 -7.51 -7.77 5.75
C ILE A 251 -6.99 -7.08 4.50
N GLY A 252 -6.59 -7.85 3.50
CA GLY A 252 -6.08 -7.33 2.23
C GLY A 252 -6.29 -8.31 1.08
N ASP A 253 -5.98 -7.86 -0.13
CA ASP A 253 -6.10 -8.66 -1.36
C ASP A 253 -4.75 -9.11 -1.93
N THR A 254 -3.65 -8.62 -1.37
CA THR A 254 -2.31 -8.82 -1.92
C THR A 254 -1.37 -9.51 -0.92
N LEU A 255 -0.81 -10.67 -1.32
CA LEU A 255 0.07 -11.46 -0.47
C LEU A 255 1.33 -10.69 -0.03
N HIS A 256 1.98 -9.98 -0.97
CA HIS A 256 3.28 -9.35 -0.76
C HIS A 256 3.23 -8.02 0.01
N THR A 257 2.06 -7.42 0.17
CA THR A 257 1.88 -6.18 0.92
C THR A 257 1.09 -6.43 2.21
N ASP A 258 -0.16 -6.88 2.10
CA ASP A 258 -1.07 -7.02 3.22
C ASP A 258 -0.75 -8.19 4.12
N ILE A 259 -0.61 -9.38 3.50
CA ILE A 259 -0.41 -10.63 4.25
C ILE A 259 1.01 -10.68 4.82
N LEU A 260 2.00 -10.40 3.99
CA LEU A 260 3.40 -10.34 4.42
C LEU A 260 3.58 -9.26 5.49
N GLY A 261 3.08 -8.05 5.26
CA GLY A 261 3.20 -6.94 6.20
C GLY A 261 2.42 -7.16 7.49
N GLY A 262 1.20 -7.68 7.42
CA GLY A 262 0.41 -8.02 8.61
C GLY A 262 1.11 -9.08 9.47
N CYS A 263 1.62 -10.16 8.88
CA CYS A 263 2.41 -11.17 9.60
C CYS A 263 3.70 -10.55 10.19
N ASN A 264 4.41 -9.69 9.43
CA ASN A 264 5.60 -8.99 9.93
C ASN A 264 5.29 -8.09 11.13
N ALA A 265 4.13 -7.47 11.15
CA ALA A 265 3.65 -6.64 12.26
C ALA A 265 3.15 -7.44 13.48
N GLY A 266 3.15 -8.79 13.40
CA GLY A 266 2.68 -9.68 14.46
C GLY A 266 1.15 -9.82 14.52
N LEU A 267 0.45 -9.50 13.43
CA LEU A 267 -1.00 -9.56 13.31
C LEU A 267 -1.44 -10.90 12.72
N HIS A 268 -2.69 -11.29 12.97
CA HIS A 268 -3.36 -12.26 12.12
C HIS A 268 -3.74 -11.62 10.78
N THR A 269 -3.90 -12.44 9.73
CA THR A 269 -4.14 -11.93 8.37
C THR A 269 -5.25 -12.70 7.68
N ALA A 270 -6.08 -12.00 6.92
CA ALA A 270 -7.10 -12.58 6.05
C ALA A 270 -6.94 -12.04 4.62
N MET A 271 -6.82 -12.93 3.66
CA MET A 271 -6.77 -12.57 2.25
C MET A 271 -8.17 -12.63 1.66
N VAL A 272 -8.61 -11.52 1.04
CA VAL A 272 -9.85 -11.46 0.24
C VAL A 272 -9.56 -12.07 -1.13
N SER A 273 -10.29 -13.11 -1.52
CA SER A 273 -10.01 -13.86 -2.76
C SER A 273 -10.91 -13.49 -3.94
N ALA A 274 -12.09 -12.93 -3.69
CA ALA A 274 -13.05 -12.63 -4.76
C ALA A 274 -12.84 -11.27 -5.43
N ASN A 275 -12.04 -10.38 -4.86
CA ASN A 275 -11.79 -9.04 -5.37
C ASN A 275 -10.28 -8.75 -5.46
N GLY A 276 -9.94 -7.61 -6.08
CA GLY A 276 -8.59 -7.10 -6.13
C GLY A 276 -7.60 -8.03 -6.85
N PHE A 277 -6.33 -7.97 -6.44
CA PHE A 277 -5.27 -8.72 -7.13
C PHE A 277 -5.41 -10.23 -6.96
N ALA A 278 -5.81 -10.71 -5.78
CA ALA A 278 -5.97 -12.15 -5.52
C ALA A 278 -6.96 -12.82 -6.47
N SER A 279 -8.02 -12.11 -6.90
CA SER A 279 -9.02 -12.66 -7.83
C SER A 279 -8.49 -12.92 -9.25
N THR A 280 -7.33 -12.38 -9.59
CA THR A 280 -6.75 -12.44 -10.93
C THR A 280 -5.61 -13.45 -11.07
N ILE A 281 -5.23 -14.09 -9.98
CA ILE A 281 -4.12 -15.05 -9.92
C ILE A 281 -4.59 -16.40 -9.38
N PRO A 282 -3.90 -17.52 -9.68
CA PRO A 282 -4.11 -18.80 -8.99
C PRO A 282 -3.55 -18.71 -7.56
N TRP A 283 -4.26 -18.03 -6.67
CA TRP A 283 -3.76 -17.65 -5.34
C TRP A 283 -3.36 -18.85 -4.46
N GLN A 284 -4.02 -20.03 -4.62
CA GLN A 284 -3.63 -21.24 -3.90
C GLN A 284 -2.20 -21.66 -4.28
N ASP A 285 -1.93 -21.73 -5.58
CA ASP A 285 -0.59 -22.07 -6.09
C ASP A 285 0.42 -20.99 -5.71
N THR A 286 -0.02 -19.72 -5.67
CA THR A 286 0.84 -18.59 -5.30
C THR A 286 1.24 -18.68 -3.83
N ILE A 287 0.33 -18.96 -2.92
CA ILE A 287 0.63 -19.21 -1.50
C ILE A 287 1.66 -20.33 -1.37
N GLN A 288 1.44 -21.44 -2.09
CA GLN A 288 2.35 -22.59 -2.04
C GLN A 288 3.75 -22.26 -2.56
N LYS A 289 3.85 -21.49 -3.65
CA LYS A 289 5.13 -21.10 -4.29
C LYS A 289 5.92 -20.07 -3.49
N THR A 290 5.24 -19.07 -2.93
CA THR A 290 5.89 -17.97 -2.19
C THR A 290 6.08 -18.29 -0.70
N GLY A 291 5.29 -19.22 -0.16
CA GLY A 291 5.24 -19.48 1.28
C GLY A 291 4.55 -18.36 2.08
N ILE A 292 4.04 -17.31 1.42
CA ILE A 292 3.30 -16.23 2.09
C ILE A 292 1.89 -16.72 2.37
N CYS A 293 1.71 -17.35 3.53
CA CYS A 293 0.45 -17.98 3.92
C CYS A 293 -0.34 -17.07 4.87
N PRO A 294 -1.59 -16.68 4.54
CA PRO A 294 -2.46 -15.97 5.47
C PRO A 294 -3.00 -16.91 6.56
N HIS A 295 -3.56 -16.37 7.66
CA HIS A 295 -4.32 -17.17 8.63
C HIS A 295 -5.66 -17.61 8.04
N TYR A 296 -6.29 -16.72 7.28
CA TYR A 296 -7.58 -16.99 6.63
C TYR A 296 -7.55 -16.58 5.16
N VAL A 297 -8.33 -17.31 4.35
CA VAL A 297 -8.77 -16.86 3.05
C VAL A 297 -10.29 -16.70 3.13
N ILE A 298 -10.79 -15.49 2.81
CA ILE A 298 -12.21 -15.15 2.79
C ILE A 298 -12.62 -14.80 1.37
N ASP A 299 -13.86 -15.08 1.00
CA ASP A 299 -14.33 -14.66 -0.32
C ASP A 299 -14.67 -13.16 -0.32
N PHE A 300 -15.33 -12.67 0.76
CA PHE A 300 -15.78 -11.28 0.93
C PHE A 300 -15.58 -10.78 2.37
N ILE A 301 -15.49 -9.46 2.55
CA ILE A 301 -15.58 -8.84 3.87
C ILE A 301 -17.01 -8.78 4.41
#